data_29563dddbb40299687664eb7d3f1d261
#
_entry.id   29563dddbb40299687664eb7d3f1d261
#
_cell.length_a   1.000
_cell.length_b   1.000
_cell.length_c   1.000
_cell.angle_alpha   90.00
_cell.angle_beta   90.00
_cell.angle_gamma   90.00
#
_symmetry.space_group_name_H-M   'P 1'
#
loop_
_entity.id
_entity.type
_entity.pdbx_description
1 polymer ?
#
loop_
_entity_poly.entity_id
_entity_poly.type
_entity_poly.pdbx_seq_one_letter_code
_entity_poly.pdbx_strand_id
1 'polypeptide(L)'
;MLVKLFDIQNGRVIPSEHSYTLNFLKVIREDYPEDHLDIYAYIFYMTCPDPDMNPFFNIPDRDKEELILRELRTGEDFSEFDPEDLSIKEAVKNCALMYETPTYRAYRGIASMLDRLADYMIKTPIEHGRDGNINQIVNAAAKFEQIRNSFKGAYSDLQEEQKSSVRGGQNLSYDQL
;
A
#
# COMPACT_ATOMS: atom_id res chain seq x y z
N MET A 1 -5.17 1.91 -15.64
CA MET A 1 -6.48 1.57 -15.00
C MET A 1 -6.18 0.63 -13.84
N LEU A 2 -6.38 1.06 -12.61
CA LEU A 2 -6.19 0.23 -11.43
C LEU A 2 -7.24 -0.89 -11.41
N VAL A 3 -6.79 -2.12 -11.22
CA VAL A 3 -7.68 -3.27 -11.08
C VAL A 3 -8.31 -3.23 -9.68
N LYS A 4 -9.62 -3.30 -9.58
CA LYS A 4 -10.31 -3.38 -8.30
C LYS A 4 -10.34 -4.84 -7.84
N LEU A 5 -9.42 -5.21 -6.94
CA LEU A 5 -9.32 -6.59 -6.42
C LEU A 5 -10.29 -6.88 -5.28
N PHE A 6 -10.63 -5.86 -4.48
CA PHE A 6 -11.48 -6.02 -3.30
C PHE A 6 -12.60 -5.00 -3.27
N ASP A 7 -13.68 -5.36 -2.64
CA ASP A 7 -14.82 -4.53 -2.26
C ASP A 7 -14.93 -4.46 -0.74
N ILE A 8 -15.47 -3.35 -0.23
CA ILE A 8 -15.84 -3.24 1.18
C ILE A 8 -17.36 -3.30 1.27
N GLN A 9 -17.87 -4.39 1.86
CA GLN A 9 -19.31 -4.59 2.05
C GLN A 9 -19.59 -4.80 3.54
N ASN A 10 -20.48 -3.98 4.10
CA ASN A 10 -20.84 -4.04 5.53
C ASN A 10 -19.62 -3.97 6.47
N GLY A 11 -18.59 -3.19 6.11
CA GLY A 11 -17.36 -3.05 6.89
C GLY A 11 -16.37 -4.22 6.73
N ARG A 12 -16.67 -5.23 5.92
CA ARG A 12 -15.78 -6.36 5.65
C ARG A 12 -15.18 -6.26 4.26
N VAL A 13 -13.91 -6.63 4.16
CA VAL A 13 -13.17 -6.72 2.89
C VAL A 13 -13.47 -8.07 2.25
N ILE A 14 -13.93 -8.05 1.02
CA ILE A 14 -14.19 -9.25 0.23
C ILE A 14 -13.57 -9.10 -1.16
N PRO A 15 -13.16 -10.19 -1.83
CA PRO A 15 -12.74 -10.11 -3.23
C PRO A 15 -13.86 -9.56 -4.11
N SER A 16 -13.51 -8.69 -5.07
CA SER A 16 -14.45 -8.22 -6.08
C SER A 16 -14.93 -9.39 -6.97
N GLU A 17 -16.05 -9.21 -7.68
CA GLU A 17 -16.62 -10.25 -8.54
C GLU A 17 -15.57 -10.83 -9.53
N HIS A 18 -14.73 -9.98 -10.11
CA HIS A 18 -13.67 -10.41 -11.03
C HIS A 18 -12.48 -11.10 -10.34
N SER A 19 -12.28 -10.84 -9.06
CA SER A 19 -11.14 -11.36 -8.29
C SER A 19 -11.42 -12.68 -7.62
N TYR A 20 -12.69 -13.07 -7.51
CA TYR A 20 -13.11 -14.35 -6.90
C TYR A 20 -12.52 -15.58 -7.59
N THR A 21 -12.18 -15.47 -8.87
CA THR A 21 -11.60 -16.54 -9.69
C THR A 21 -10.08 -16.59 -9.65
N LEU A 22 -9.43 -15.60 -9.04
CA LEU A 22 -7.97 -15.58 -8.90
C LEU A 22 -7.52 -16.70 -7.97
N ASN A 23 -6.65 -17.57 -8.49
CA ASN A 23 -6.26 -18.80 -7.79
C ASN A 23 -5.71 -18.54 -6.38
N PHE A 24 -4.85 -17.53 -6.22
CA PHE A 24 -4.26 -17.19 -4.93
C PHE A 24 -5.26 -16.67 -3.88
N LEU A 25 -6.38 -16.04 -4.29
CA LEU A 25 -7.46 -15.64 -3.38
C LEU A 25 -8.41 -16.83 -3.11
N LYS A 26 -8.61 -17.71 -4.11
CA LYS A 26 -9.39 -18.91 -3.96
C LYS A 26 -8.76 -19.87 -2.94
N VAL A 27 -7.45 -20.07 -3.01
CA VAL A 27 -6.68 -20.89 -2.06
C VAL A 27 -6.86 -20.36 -0.62
N ILE A 28 -6.79 -19.05 -0.37
CA ILE A 28 -7.05 -18.48 0.96
C ILE A 28 -8.43 -18.92 1.49
N ARG A 29 -9.46 -18.87 0.67
CA ARG A 29 -10.81 -19.27 1.09
C ARG A 29 -10.94 -20.78 1.33
N GLU A 30 -10.21 -21.60 0.57
CA GLU A 30 -10.22 -23.05 0.69
C GLU A 30 -9.41 -23.53 1.91
N ASP A 31 -8.25 -22.94 2.14
CA ASP A 31 -7.34 -23.32 3.24
C ASP A 31 -7.78 -22.73 4.59
N TYR A 32 -8.44 -21.55 4.58
CA TYR A 32 -8.89 -20.83 5.77
C TYR A 32 -10.40 -20.53 5.74
N PRO A 33 -11.27 -21.53 5.76
CA PRO A 33 -12.72 -21.35 5.55
C PRO A 33 -13.38 -20.44 6.60
N GLU A 34 -12.86 -20.39 7.82
CA GLU A 34 -13.39 -19.57 8.91
C GLU A 34 -12.72 -18.19 8.96
N ASP A 35 -11.43 -18.10 8.63
CA ASP A 35 -10.57 -16.95 8.86
C ASP A 35 -10.31 -16.11 7.60
N HIS A 36 -10.77 -16.57 6.43
CA HIS A 36 -10.46 -15.95 5.14
C HIS A 36 -10.83 -14.45 5.04
N LEU A 37 -11.85 -14.00 5.78
CA LEU A 37 -12.26 -12.58 5.74
C LEU A 37 -11.22 -11.68 6.40
N ASP A 38 -10.64 -12.10 7.52
CA ASP A 38 -9.58 -11.35 8.20
C ASP A 38 -8.28 -11.37 7.39
N ILE A 39 -7.99 -12.51 6.75
CA ILE A 39 -6.86 -12.63 5.83
C ILE A 39 -7.05 -11.74 4.60
N TYR A 40 -8.26 -11.64 4.03
CA TYR A 40 -8.55 -10.71 2.94
C TYR A 40 -8.40 -9.25 3.37
N ALA A 41 -8.83 -8.89 4.59
CA ALA A 41 -8.62 -7.57 5.14
C ALA A 41 -7.12 -7.26 5.29
N TYR A 42 -6.35 -8.20 5.81
CA TYR A 42 -4.89 -8.09 5.89
C TYR A 42 -4.25 -7.89 4.53
N ILE A 43 -4.54 -8.75 3.54
CA ILE A 43 -4.02 -8.63 2.18
C ILE A 43 -4.39 -7.28 1.56
N PHE A 44 -5.62 -6.84 1.72
CA PHE A 44 -6.11 -5.56 1.23
C PHE A 44 -5.33 -4.39 1.84
N TYR A 45 -5.23 -4.32 3.16
CA TYR A 45 -4.51 -3.23 3.82
C TYR A 45 -3.01 -3.23 3.54
N MET A 46 -2.42 -4.40 3.33
CA MET A 46 -1.02 -4.50 2.90
C MET A 46 -0.79 -3.96 1.49
N THR A 47 -1.73 -4.15 0.57
CA THR A 47 -1.48 -4.02 -0.87
C THR A 47 -2.25 -2.90 -1.57
N CYS A 48 -3.43 -2.51 -1.05
CA CYS A 48 -4.29 -1.53 -1.72
C CYS A 48 -3.61 -0.15 -1.81
N PRO A 49 -3.44 0.39 -3.02
CA PRO A 49 -2.77 1.67 -3.25
C PRO A 49 -3.71 2.88 -3.13
N ASP A 50 -4.96 2.69 -2.76
CA ASP A 50 -5.95 3.75 -2.65
C ASP A 50 -5.94 4.34 -1.23
N PRO A 51 -5.48 5.60 -1.05
CA PRO A 51 -5.43 6.24 0.25
C PRO A 51 -6.82 6.51 0.86
N ASP A 52 -7.86 6.61 0.03
CA ASP A 52 -9.23 6.85 0.51
C ASP A 52 -9.85 5.55 1.08
N MET A 53 -9.36 4.39 0.63
CA MET A 53 -9.84 3.08 1.07
C MET A 53 -8.91 2.39 2.06
N ASN A 54 -7.62 2.74 2.07
CA ASN A 54 -6.60 2.10 2.87
C ASN A 54 -5.99 3.08 3.89
N PRO A 55 -6.41 3.04 5.16
CA PRO A 55 -5.89 3.93 6.19
C PRO A 55 -4.40 3.74 6.48
N PHE A 56 -3.84 2.56 6.11
CA PHE A 56 -2.43 2.23 6.27
C PHE A 56 -1.57 2.61 5.05
N PHE A 57 -2.14 3.28 4.05
CA PHE A 57 -1.44 3.61 2.81
C PHE A 57 -0.13 4.38 3.02
N ASN A 58 -0.13 5.38 3.92
CA ASN A 58 1.03 6.24 4.19
C ASN A 58 2.01 5.68 5.22
N ILE A 59 1.78 4.47 5.73
CA ILE A 59 2.64 3.84 6.72
C ILE A 59 3.84 3.18 6.01
N PRO A 60 5.08 3.40 6.50
CA PRO A 60 6.25 2.71 5.96
C PRO A 60 6.10 1.19 6.00
N ASP A 61 6.54 0.51 4.93
CA ASP A 61 6.39 -0.94 4.78
C ASP A 61 6.91 -1.73 6.00
N ARG A 62 7.98 -1.25 6.66
CA ARG A 62 8.59 -1.87 7.84
C ARG A 62 7.69 -1.90 9.09
N ASP A 63 6.77 -0.92 9.21
CA ASP A 63 5.91 -0.74 10.39
C ASP A 63 4.46 -1.16 10.09
N LYS A 64 4.15 -1.35 8.81
CA LYS A 64 2.79 -1.50 8.28
C LYS A 64 2.13 -2.80 8.74
N GLU A 65 2.85 -3.89 8.67
CA GLU A 65 2.34 -5.23 9.02
C GLU A 65 1.90 -5.29 10.48
N GLU A 66 2.77 -4.85 11.40
CA GLU A 66 2.46 -4.85 12.84
C GLU A 66 1.23 -4.01 13.16
N LEU A 67 1.12 -2.83 12.52
CA LEU A 67 -0.01 -1.93 12.74
C LEU A 67 -1.32 -2.50 12.22
N ILE A 68 -1.31 -3.14 11.05
CA ILE A 68 -2.49 -3.80 10.48
C ILE A 68 -2.95 -4.95 11.38
N LEU A 69 -2.03 -5.83 11.78
CA LEU A 69 -2.37 -6.96 12.65
C LEU A 69 -2.91 -6.50 13.99
N ARG A 70 -2.32 -5.43 14.56
CA ARG A 70 -2.82 -4.84 15.81
C ARG A 70 -4.24 -4.31 15.66
N GLU A 71 -4.56 -3.64 14.56
CA GLU A 71 -5.89 -3.11 14.29
C GLU A 71 -6.91 -4.23 14.06
N LEU A 72 -6.57 -5.22 13.26
CA LEU A 72 -7.45 -6.38 13.02
C LEU A 72 -7.78 -7.13 14.31
N ARG A 73 -6.82 -7.30 15.23
CA ARG A 73 -7.01 -7.95 16.54
C ARG A 73 -7.95 -7.20 17.49
N THR A 74 -8.26 -5.94 17.22
CA THR A 74 -9.27 -5.20 18.01
C THR A 74 -10.70 -5.57 17.65
N GLY A 75 -10.94 -6.26 16.53
CA GLY A 75 -12.24 -6.77 16.14
C GLY A 75 -12.74 -7.87 17.07
N GLU A 76 -14.05 -7.87 17.39
CA GLU A 76 -14.65 -8.85 18.31
C GLU A 76 -14.58 -10.30 17.78
N ASP A 77 -14.55 -10.47 16.45
CA ASP A 77 -14.59 -11.76 15.76
C ASP A 77 -13.24 -12.09 15.07
N PHE A 78 -12.12 -11.49 15.51
CA PHE A 78 -10.82 -11.70 14.85
C PHE A 78 -10.33 -13.13 15.03
N SER A 79 -10.01 -13.77 13.91
CA SER A 79 -9.36 -15.08 13.87
C SER A 79 -7.85 -14.94 13.71
N GLU A 80 -7.08 -15.60 14.58
CA GLU A 80 -5.63 -15.55 14.55
C GLU A 80 -5.08 -16.40 13.40
N PHE A 81 -4.27 -15.78 12.53
CA PHE A 81 -3.58 -16.44 11.42
C PHE A 81 -2.10 -16.07 11.43
N ASP A 82 -1.27 -16.88 10.76
CA ASP A 82 0.17 -16.61 10.61
C ASP A 82 0.43 -15.85 9.31
N PRO A 83 0.82 -14.55 9.36
CA PRO A 83 1.16 -13.78 8.16
C PRO A 83 2.33 -14.35 7.36
N GLU A 84 3.17 -15.17 8.01
CA GLU A 84 4.33 -15.81 7.39
C GLU A 84 3.95 -17.06 6.56
N ASP A 85 2.70 -17.51 6.63
CA ASP A 85 2.21 -18.61 5.80
C ASP A 85 2.42 -18.35 4.31
N LEU A 86 2.85 -19.39 3.61
CA LEU A 86 3.22 -19.30 2.19
C LEU A 86 2.05 -18.87 1.30
N SER A 87 0.83 -19.35 1.57
CA SER A 87 -0.37 -19.00 0.81
C SER A 87 -0.71 -17.53 0.97
N ILE A 88 -0.59 -17.00 2.20
CA ILE A 88 -0.87 -15.58 2.52
C ILE A 88 0.19 -14.69 1.88
N LYS A 89 1.48 -15.03 2.02
CA LYS A 89 2.58 -14.29 1.37
C LYS A 89 2.47 -14.27 -0.15
N GLU A 90 2.09 -15.38 -0.75
CA GLU A 90 1.87 -15.46 -2.19
C GLU A 90 0.69 -14.59 -2.61
N ALA A 91 -0.40 -14.58 -1.86
CA ALA A 91 -1.55 -13.73 -2.13
C ALA A 91 -1.20 -12.24 -2.00
N VAL A 92 -0.50 -11.82 -0.95
CA VAL A 92 0.01 -10.45 -0.78
C VAL A 92 0.89 -10.04 -1.97
N LYS A 93 1.85 -10.89 -2.35
CA LYS A 93 2.75 -10.61 -3.48
C LYS A 93 1.99 -10.45 -4.80
N ASN A 94 1.05 -11.35 -5.09
CA ASN A 94 0.30 -11.32 -6.33
C ASN A 94 -0.66 -10.13 -6.40
N CYS A 95 -1.34 -9.77 -5.29
CA CYS A 95 -2.15 -8.56 -5.20
C CYS A 95 -1.30 -7.30 -5.42
N ALA A 96 -0.13 -7.21 -4.77
CA ALA A 96 0.78 -6.08 -4.94
C ALA A 96 1.24 -5.92 -6.39
N LEU A 97 1.57 -7.01 -7.08
CA LEU A 97 1.94 -6.99 -8.51
C LEU A 97 0.79 -6.52 -9.40
N MET A 98 -0.46 -6.90 -9.10
CA MET A 98 -1.63 -6.47 -9.87
C MET A 98 -1.96 -4.99 -9.69
N TYR A 99 -1.61 -4.42 -8.53
CA TYR A 99 -1.74 -2.98 -8.27
C TYR A 99 -0.57 -2.14 -8.79
N GLU A 100 0.52 -2.77 -9.24
CA GLU A 100 1.73 -2.07 -9.62
C GLU A 100 1.61 -1.35 -10.96
N THR A 101 1.18 -0.08 -10.94
CA THR A 101 1.25 0.82 -12.09
C THR A 101 2.57 1.59 -12.10
N PRO A 102 3.01 2.15 -13.26
CA PRO A 102 4.18 3.02 -13.32
C PRO A 102 4.10 4.20 -12.35
N THR A 103 2.93 4.82 -12.20
CA THR A 103 2.67 5.94 -11.29
C THR A 103 2.82 5.50 -9.84
N TYR A 104 2.23 4.36 -9.46
CA TYR A 104 2.36 3.81 -8.11
C TYR A 104 3.80 3.40 -7.78
N ARG A 105 4.51 2.81 -8.75
CA ARG A 105 5.94 2.49 -8.60
C ARG A 105 6.79 3.74 -8.38
N ALA A 106 6.55 4.81 -9.14
CA ALA A 106 7.24 6.10 -8.98
C ALA A 106 6.97 6.70 -7.59
N TYR A 107 5.70 6.72 -7.16
CA TYR A 107 5.31 7.16 -5.82
C TYR A 107 6.04 6.39 -4.71
N ARG A 108 6.01 5.05 -4.75
CA ARG A 108 6.69 4.21 -3.75
C ARG A 108 8.20 4.43 -3.73
N GLY A 109 8.83 4.60 -4.88
CA GLY A 109 10.26 4.89 -4.98
C GLY A 109 10.65 6.20 -4.30
N ILE A 110 9.87 7.26 -4.53
CA ILE A 110 10.10 8.58 -3.92
C ILE A 110 9.79 8.54 -2.42
N ALA A 111 8.73 7.86 -1.99
CA ALA A 111 8.38 7.68 -0.57
C ALA A 111 9.51 6.97 0.19
N SER A 112 10.03 5.87 -0.35
CA SER A 112 11.17 5.15 0.24
C SER A 112 12.45 5.99 0.30
N MET A 113 12.70 6.83 -0.70
CA MET A 113 13.85 7.75 -0.68
C MET A 113 13.70 8.81 0.42
N LEU A 114 12.50 9.37 0.59
CA LEU A 114 12.21 10.34 1.65
C LEU A 114 12.43 9.74 3.04
N ASP A 115 11.93 8.53 3.27
CA ASP A 115 12.07 7.82 4.56
C ASP A 115 13.56 7.57 4.89
N ARG A 116 14.32 7.07 3.93
CA ARG A 116 15.77 6.83 4.11
C ARG A 116 16.53 8.12 4.38
N LEU A 117 16.17 9.23 3.73
CA LEU A 117 16.83 10.49 3.92
C LEU A 117 16.46 11.12 5.28
N ALA A 118 15.22 10.98 5.71
CA ALA A 118 14.78 11.37 7.05
C ALA A 118 15.54 10.59 8.13
N ASP A 119 15.61 9.26 7.99
CA ASP A 119 16.39 8.39 8.87
C ASP A 119 17.87 8.79 8.95
N TYR A 120 18.48 9.10 7.80
CA TYR A 120 19.86 9.57 7.75
C TYR A 120 20.04 10.86 8.55
N MET A 121 19.17 11.86 8.36
CA MET A 121 19.25 13.14 9.06
C MET A 121 19.03 13.01 10.57
N ILE A 122 18.15 12.09 11.00
CA ILE A 122 17.85 11.89 12.42
C ILE A 122 18.97 11.12 13.12
N LYS A 123 19.53 10.10 12.47
CA LYS A 123 20.50 9.17 13.08
C LYS A 123 21.96 9.64 12.97
N THR A 124 22.25 10.57 12.05
CA THR A 124 23.63 11.04 11.84
C THR A 124 23.98 12.13 12.83
N PRO A 125 24.94 11.93 13.75
CA PRO A 125 25.38 12.97 14.66
C PRO A 125 26.05 14.11 13.91
N ILE A 126 25.88 15.35 14.41
CA ILE A 126 26.52 16.52 13.83
C ILE A 126 27.95 16.60 14.33
N GLU A 127 28.92 16.48 13.45
CA GLU A 127 30.35 16.61 13.73
C GLU A 127 30.86 17.97 13.27
N HIS A 128 31.47 18.71 14.20
CA HIS A 128 32.03 20.01 13.94
C HIS A 128 33.53 19.91 13.61
N GLY A 129 34.04 20.82 12.78
CA GLY A 129 35.46 20.91 12.45
C GLY A 129 35.74 20.81 10.96
N ARG A 130 37.05 20.80 10.61
CA ARG A 130 37.49 20.81 9.22
C ARG A 130 37.07 19.56 8.45
N ASP A 131 36.99 18.40 9.14
CA ASP A 131 36.60 17.11 8.62
C ASP A 131 35.17 16.71 9.04
N GLY A 132 34.40 17.69 9.57
CA GLY A 132 33.03 17.45 10.03
C GLY A 132 32.03 17.28 8.88
N ASN A 133 30.82 16.78 9.22
CA ASN A 133 29.77 16.41 8.26
C ASN A 133 28.68 17.47 8.06
N ILE A 134 28.85 18.71 8.60
CA ILE A 134 27.80 19.74 8.52
C ILE A 134 27.35 20.00 7.08
N ASN A 135 28.31 20.14 6.15
CA ASN A 135 27.99 20.41 4.74
C ASN A 135 27.20 19.24 4.10
N GLN A 136 27.47 18.03 4.52
CA GLN A 136 26.74 16.84 4.03
C GLN A 136 25.29 16.85 4.55
N ILE A 137 25.09 17.20 5.82
CA ILE A 137 23.76 17.30 6.43
C ILE A 137 22.95 18.45 5.80
N VAL A 138 23.58 19.63 5.58
CA VAL A 138 22.93 20.77 4.91
C VAL A 138 22.52 20.40 3.48
N ASN A 139 23.39 19.71 2.73
CA ASN A 139 23.08 19.24 1.39
C ASN A 139 21.97 18.18 1.40
N ALA A 140 21.96 17.29 2.40
CA ALA A 140 20.88 16.32 2.57
C ALA A 140 19.54 17.02 2.86
N ALA A 141 19.53 18.03 3.73
CA ALA A 141 18.34 18.83 4.03
C ALA A 141 17.80 19.59 2.79
N ALA A 142 18.69 20.18 1.98
CA ALA A 142 18.29 20.83 0.73
C ALA A 142 17.67 19.83 -0.27
N LYS A 143 18.26 18.64 -0.41
CA LYS A 143 17.71 17.55 -1.25
C LYS A 143 16.39 17.03 -0.72
N PHE A 144 16.20 16.97 0.59
CA PHE A 144 14.95 16.56 1.22
C PHE A 144 13.77 17.41 0.75
N GLU A 145 13.93 18.72 0.66
CA GLU A 145 12.88 19.61 0.17
C GLU A 145 12.53 19.34 -1.31
N GLN A 146 13.53 19.12 -2.15
CA GLN A 146 13.30 18.77 -3.56
C GLN A 146 12.55 17.46 -3.70
N ILE A 147 12.97 16.42 -2.97
CA ILE A 147 12.32 15.09 -2.99
C ILE A 147 10.90 15.18 -2.42
N ARG A 148 10.68 15.97 -1.36
CA ARG A 148 9.35 16.23 -0.80
C ARG A 148 8.40 16.85 -1.82
N ASN A 149 8.88 17.78 -2.64
CA ASN A 149 8.08 18.39 -3.69
C ASN A 149 7.77 17.39 -4.81
N SER A 150 8.73 16.54 -5.19
CA SER A 150 8.51 15.42 -6.12
C SER A 150 7.52 14.40 -5.56
N PHE A 151 7.57 14.12 -4.25
CA PHE A 151 6.61 13.24 -3.57
C PHE A 151 5.18 13.78 -3.68
N LYS A 152 4.97 15.08 -3.43
CA LYS A 152 3.65 15.70 -3.57
C LYS A 152 3.12 15.60 -5.00
N GLY A 153 3.98 15.80 -6.01
CA GLY A 153 3.61 15.61 -7.41
C GLY A 153 3.19 14.17 -7.71
N ALA A 154 4.03 13.20 -7.35
CA ALA A 154 3.74 11.78 -7.56
C ALA A 154 2.48 11.30 -6.82
N TYR A 155 2.19 11.86 -5.63
CA TYR A 155 0.96 11.58 -4.90
C TYR A 155 -0.28 12.14 -5.61
N SER A 156 -0.18 13.39 -6.15
CA SER A 156 -1.26 13.99 -6.95
C SER A 156 -1.54 13.18 -8.22
N ASP A 157 -0.49 12.76 -8.93
CA ASP A 157 -0.61 11.94 -10.14
C ASP A 157 -1.29 10.59 -9.84
N LEU A 158 -0.93 9.97 -8.69
CA LEU A 158 -1.56 8.74 -8.23
C LEU A 158 -3.05 8.93 -7.94
N GLN A 159 -3.42 10.00 -7.24
CA GLN A 159 -4.82 10.32 -6.96
C GLN A 159 -5.62 10.59 -8.26
N GLU A 160 -5.03 11.26 -9.24
CA GLU A 160 -5.67 11.51 -10.52
C GLU A 160 -5.87 10.21 -11.31
N GLU A 161 -4.90 9.30 -11.30
CA GLU A 161 -5.03 7.98 -11.90
C GLU A 161 -6.18 7.18 -11.28
N GLN A 162 -6.31 7.22 -9.96
CA GLN A 162 -7.40 6.55 -9.23
C GLN A 162 -8.77 7.14 -9.57
N LYS A 163 -8.90 8.47 -9.55
CA LYS A 163 -10.15 9.16 -9.90
C LYS A 163 -10.56 8.91 -11.36
N SER A 164 -9.63 8.86 -12.29
CA SER A 164 -9.90 8.55 -13.70
C SER A 164 -10.38 7.11 -13.89
N SER A 165 -9.86 6.18 -13.12
CA SER A 165 -10.26 4.78 -13.10
C SER A 165 -11.72 4.60 -12.65
N VAL A 166 -12.16 5.33 -11.63
CA VAL A 166 -13.54 5.31 -11.14
C VAL A 166 -14.53 5.89 -12.17
N ARG A 167 -14.14 6.92 -12.90
CA ARG A 167 -14.99 7.54 -13.92
C ARG A 167 -15.11 6.70 -15.21
N GLY A 168 -14.09 5.96 -15.57
CA GLY A 168 -14.09 5.08 -16.76
C GLY A 168 -15.02 3.86 -16.64
N GLY A 169 -15.36 3.42 -15.43
CA GLY A 169 -16.28 2.32 -15.18
C GLY A 169 -17.78 2.65 -15.38
N GLN A 170 -18.14 3.93 -15.48
CA GLN A 170 -19.54 4.35 -15.63
C GLN A 170 -19.99 4.61 -17.07
N ASN A 171 -19.12 4.56 -18.07
CA ASN A 171 -19.43 4.94 -19.46
C ASN A 171 -19.45 3.78 -20.47
N LEU A 172 -19.68 2.54 -20.03
CA LEU A 172 -20.15 1.48 -20.91
C LEU A 172 -21.66 1.33 -20.75
N SER A 173 -22.39 2.38 -21.12
CA SER A 173 -23.82 2.25 -21.43
C SER A 173 -23.94 1.40 -22.70
N TYR A 174 -24.44 0.19 -22.53
CA TYR A 174 -24.87 -0.71 -23.60
C TYR A 174 -26.21 -0.25 -24.21
N ASP A 175 -26.26 1.01 -24.63
CA ASP A 175 -27.42 1.56 -25.36
C ASP A 175 -26.98 2.12 -26.70
N GLN A 176 -26.42 1.26 -27.55
CA GLN A 176 -26.37 1.45 -29.02
C GLN A 176 -26.01 0.11 -29.70
N LEU A 177 -26.97 -0.80 -29.77
CA LEU A 177 -27.09 -1.77 -30.85
C LEU A 177 -28.57 -1.86 -31.25
#